data_ec22264e30df800b66203dbf08817128
#
_entry.id   ec22264e30df800b66203dbf08817128
#
_cell.length_a   1.000
_cell.length_b   1.000
_cell.length_c   1.000
_cell.angle_alpha   90.00
_cell.angle_beta   90.00
_cell.angle_gamma   90.00
#
_symmetry.space_group_name_H-M   'P 1'
#
loop_
_entity.id
_entity.type
_entity.pdbx_description
1 polymer ?
#
loop_
_entity_poly.entity_id
_entity_poly.type
_entity_poly.pdbx_seq_one_letter_code
_entity_poly.pdbx_strand_id
1 'polypeptide(L)'
;MHTRPSAVRPRRAASGQAAGRLPRPRSVARNQLIRALQRRQTTRAFSARKLSAEMLSELLWAAFGVNRPQGPFGGVGRTAASASNSQEIDVYVALADGTYRYDAPAHRLELAVPGDLRALAIGRRQSKTDPGAAAPVRLIYVADLERLVHTRGVQEPGLRDPDMQRAYSCVDTGLIAANVYLFAAATGLGTWFHNCDRERLTARLALRAGQRVLFAQTVGHPQRRSRGGRP
;
A
#
# COMPACT_ATOMS: atom_id res chain seq x y z
N MET A 1 -50.25 57.26 -8.75
CA MET A 1 -48.83 57.03 -8.50
C MET A 1 -48.48 55.59 -8.84
N HIS A 2 -47.96 55.34 -10.06
CA HIS A 2 -47.63 54.00 -10.52
C HIS A 2 -46.11 53.84 -10.42
N THR A 3 -45.65 53.03 -9.51
CA THR A 3 -44.21 52.64 -9.41
C THR A 3 -43.92 51.54 -10.42
N ARG A 4 -43.05 51.81 -11.36
CA ARG A 4 -42.50 50.82 -12.34
C ARG A 4 -41.56 49.83 -11.63
N PRO A 5 -41.58 48.55 -11.93
CA PRO A 5 -40.58 47.60 -11.43
C PRO A 5 -39.25 47.77 -12.15
N SER A 6 -38.16 47.85 -11.35
CA SER A 6 -36.78 47.95 -11.80
C SER A 6 -36.38 46.64 -12.53
N ALA A 7 -35.92 46.76 -13.78
CA ALA A 7 -35.40 45.67 -14.58
C ALA A 7 -34.05 45.17 -14.03
N VAL A 8 -34.02 43.94 -13.52
CA VAL A 8 -32.80 43.26 -13.16
C VAL A 8 -32.02 42.93 -14.43
N ARG A 9 -30.87 43.53 -14.61
CA ARG A 9 -29.95 43.22 -15.72
C ARG A 9 -29.43 41.78 -15.54
N PRO A 10 -29.46 40.92 -16.57
CA PRO A 10 -28.86 39.61 -16.49
C PRO A 10 -27.34 39.73 -16.29
N ARG A 11 -26.82 39.05 -15.26
CA ARG A 11 -25.38 38.88 -15.07
C ARG A 11 -24.81 38.20 -16.33
N ARG A 12 -23.85 38.88 -17.00
CA ARG A 12 -23.03 38.26 -18.05
C ARG A 12 -22.47 36.97 -17.52
N ALA A 13 -22.79 35.84 -18.19
CA ALA A 13 -22.17 34.56 -18.00
C ALA A 13 -20.65 34.75 -18.14
N ALA A 14 -19.92 34.33 -17.11
CA ALA A 14 -18.46 34.27 -17.18
C ALA A 14 -18.09 33.44 -18.41
N SER A 15 -17.29 34.02 -19.29
CA SER A 15 -16.72 33.37 -20.46
C SER A 15 -16.12 32.04 -20.02
N GLY A 16 -16.66 30.91 -20.54
CA GLY A 16 -16.13 29.60 -20.28
C GLY A 16 -14.63 29.59 -20.55
N GLN A 17 -13.84 29.37 -19.52
CA GLN A 17 -12.43 29.06 -19.72
C GLN A 17 -12.39 27.78 -20.55
N ALA A 18 -11.94 27.90 -21.81
CA ALA A 18 -11.66 26.77 -22.66
C ALA A 18 -10.75 25.83 -21.87
N ALA A 19 -11.08 24.52 -21.85
CA ALA A 19 -10.28 23.50 -21.19
C ALA A 19 -8.82 23.64 -21.67
N GLY A 20 -7.98 24.30 -20.85
CA GLY A 20 -6.60 24.63 -21.21
C GLY A 20 -5.68 23.45 -20.90
N ARG A 21 -4.66 23.28 -21.72
CA ARG A 21 -3.60 22.29 -21.48
C ARG A 21 -2.88 22.63 -20.16
N LEU A 22 -2.85 21.68 -19.22
CA LEU A 22 -2.12 21.86 -17.96
C LEU A 22 -0.61 22.00 -18.21
N PRO A 23 0.09 22.88 -17.51
CA PRO A 23 1.53 22.98 -17.60
C PRO A 23 2.16 21.65 -17.12
N ARG A 24 3.29 21.29 -17.73
CA ARG A 24 4.03 20.10 -17.28
C ARG A 24 4.49 20.28 -15.82
N PRO A 25 4.44 19.22 -14.99
CA PRO A 25 4.95 19.28 -13.63
C PRO A 25 6.41 19.76 -13.65
N ARG A 26 6.70 20.79 -12.88
CA ARG A 26 8.07 21.26 -12.73
C ARG A 26 8.85 20.22 -11.96
N SER A 27 9.89 19.65 -12.59
CA SER A 27 10.86 18.82 -11.92
C SER A 27 11.65 19.71 -10.95
N VAL A 28 11.19 19.79 -9.71
CA VAL A 28 11.97 20.45 -8.67
C VAL A 28 13.11 19.51 -8.31
N ALA A 29 14.30 19.77 -8.86
CA ALA A 29 15.49 18.90 -8.72
C ALA A 29 15.83 18.53 -7.27
N ARG A 30 15.34 19.27 -6.30
CA ARG A 30 15.54 19.05 -4.86
C ARG A 30 14.39 18.31 -4.15
N ASN A 31 13.23 18.06 -4.81
CA ASN A 31 12.12 17.36 -4.19
C ASN A 31 12.24 15.86 -4.38
N GLN A 32 12.61 15.18 -3.30
CA GLN A 32 12.80 13.71 -3.31
C GLN A 32 11.52 12.95 -3.65
N LEU A 33 10.34 13.45 -3.23
CA LEU A 33 9.06 12.83 -3.55
C LEU A 33 8.78 12.87 -5.06
N ILE A 34 9.00 14.01 -5.71
CA ILE A 34 8.83 14.13 -7.16
C ILE A 34 9.78 13.18 -7.91
N ARG A 35 11.02 13.04 -7.44
CA ARG A 35 11.97 12.07 -7.99
C ARG A 35 11.52 10.62 -7.80
N ALA A 36 10.97 10.27 -6.63
CA ALA A 36 10.42 8.95 -6.38
C ALA A 36 9.23 8.66 -7.30
N LEU A 37 8.31 9.61 -7.44
CA LEU A 37 7.16 9.49 -8.36
C LEU A 37 7.61 9.30 -9.82
N GLN A 38 8.62 10.03 -10.29
CA GLN A 38 9.17 9.88 -11.64
C GLN A 38 9.83 8.51 -11.88
N ARG A 39 10.45 7.92 -10.84
CA ARG A 39 11.13 6.62 -10.91
C ARG A 39 10.22 5.44 -10.62
N ARG A 40 9.10 5.67 -9.96
CA ARG A 40 8.15 4.63 -9.57
C ARG A 40 7.76 3.77 -10.78
N GLN A 41 8.09 2.52 -10.73
CA GLN A 41 7.70 1.52 -11.72
C GLN A 41 7.46 0.16 -11.07
N THR A 42 6.75 -0.73 -11.75
CA THR A 42 6.63 -2.12 -11.33
C THR A 42 7.83 -2.90 -11.84
N THR A 43 8.56 -3.52 -10.90
CA THR A 43 9.70 -4.40 -11.19
C THR A 43 9.28 -5.83 -10.88
N ARG A 44 9.51 -6.77 -11.83
CA ARG A 44 9.16 -8.18 -11.65
C ARG A 44 10.38 -9.11 -11.58
N ALA A 45 11.55 -8.67 -12.04
CA ALA A 45 12.78 -9.44 -11.99
C ALA A 45 13.68 -8.94 -10.84
N PHE A 46 14.01 -9.84 -9.93
CA PHE A 46 14.76 -9.53 -8.71
C PHE A 46 15.98 -10.40 -8.56
N SER A 47 16.99 -9.90 -7.88
CA SER A 47 18.13 -10.69 -7.42
C SER A 47 17.81 -11.35 -6.06
N ALA A 48 18.54 -12.40 -5.73
CA ALA A 48 18.43 -13.08 -4.43
C ALA A 48 19.12 -12.30 -3.28
N ARG A 49 19.68 -11.12 -3.56
CA ARG A 49 20.36 -10.29 -2.54
C ARG A 49 19.37 -9.91 -1.45
N LYS A 50 19.69 -10.27 -0.20
CA LYS A 50 18.87 -9.91 0.97
C LYS A 50 18.86 -8.39 1.17
N LEU A 51 17.79 -7.87 1.76
CA LEU A 51 17.79 -6.53 2.33
C LEU A 51 18.57 -6.53 3.64
N SER A 52 19.25 -5.44 3.97
CA SER A 52 19.77 -5.28 5.32
C SER A 52 18.63 -5.10 6.33
N ALA A 53 18.93 -5.29 7.62
CA ALA A 53 17.94 -5.09 8.68
C ALA A 53 17.42 -3.64 8.69
N GLU A 54 18.31 -2.68 8.48
CA GLU A 54 17.99 -1.25 8.39
C GLU A 54 17.03 -0.97 7.21
N MET A 55 17.37 -1.49 6.02
CA MET A 55 16.54 -1.31 4.83
C MET A 55 15.15 -1.94 4.99
N LEU A 56 15.06 -3.12 5.64
CA LEU A 56 13.79 -3.77 5.94
C LEU A 56 13.00 -2.95 6.97
N SER A 57 13.65 -2.45 8.00
CA SER A 57 13.07 -1.58 9.03
C SER A 57 12.47 -0.31 8.41
N GLU A 58 13.25 0.41 7.59
CA GLU A 58 12.80 1.62 6.90
C GLU A 58 11.65 1.34 5.92
N LEU A 59 11.71 0.22 5.18
CA LEU A 59 10.63 -0.22 4.30
C LEU A 59 9.31 -0.42 5.06
N LEU A 60 9.35 -1.11 6.20
CA LEU A 60 8.16 -1.39 6.98
C LEU A 60 7.60 -0.14 7.65
N TRP A 61 8.48 0.72 8.15
CA TRP A 61 8.07 2.02 8.67
C TRP A 61 7.44 2.89 7.57
N ALA A 62 8.05 2.97 6.39
CA ALA A 62 7.48 3.70 5.26
C ALA A 62 6.13 3.14 4.83
N ALA A 63 5.97 1.82 4.81
CA ALA A 63 4.73 1.15 4.44
C ALA A 63 3.58 1.51 5.38
N PHE A 64 3.72 1.23 6.68
CA PHE A 64 2.63 1.40 7.65
C PHE A 64 3.12 1.67 9.08
N GLY A 65 4.26 2.33 9.24
CA GLY A 65 4.84 2.69 10.54
C GLY A 65 4.05 3.77 11.28
N VAL A 66 4.32 3.92 12.56
CA VAL A 66 3.81 5.04 13.36
C VAL A 66 4.64 6.28 13.06
N ASN A 67 4.01 7.36 12.62
CA ASN A 67 4.66 8.62 12.31
C ASN A 67 4.29 9.76 13.28
N ARG A 68 3.29 9.55 14.12
CA ARG A 68 2.91 10.50 15.17
C ARG A 68 2.20 9.78 16.33
N PRO A 69 2.48 10.19 17.57
CA PRO A 69 1.93 9.52 18.77
C PRO A 69 0.44 9.75 18.94
N GLN A 70 -0.09 10.84 18.40
CA GLN A 70 -1.52 11.17 18.44
C GLN A 70 -2.08 11.25 17.03
N GLY A 71 -3.03 10.41 16.73
CA GLY A 71 -3.80 10.35 15.50
C GLY A 71 -5.29 10.61 15.77
N PRO A 72 -6.11 10.53 14.73
CA PRO A 72 -7.56 10.65 14.87
C PRO A 72 -8.13 9.61 15.84
N PHE A 73 -9.23 9.95 16.50
CA PHE A 73 -10.02 9.07 17.38
C PHE A 73 -9.23 8.43 18.53
N GLY A 74 -8.14 9.09 18.99
CA GLY A 74 -7.35 8.65 20.13
C GLY A 74 -6.34 7.52 19.85
N GLY A 75 -6.18 7.14 18.58
CA GLY A 75 -5.13 6.20 18.16
C GLY A 75 -3.83 6.90 17.75
N VAL A 76 -2.80 6.12 17.41
CA VAL A 76 -1.58 6.65 16.78
C VAL A 76 -1.84 6.99 15.31
N GLY A 77 -1.05 7.91 14.74
CA GLY A 77 -1.04 8.15 13.30
C GLY A 77 -0.05 7.25 12.58
N ARG A 78 -0.42 6.79 11.38
CA ARG A 78 0.40 5.94 10.52
C ARG A 78 0.93 6.70 9.31
N THR A 79 1.95 6.13 8.67
CA THR A 79 2.50 6.63 7.39
C THR A 79 1.51 6.49 6.23
N ALA A 80 0.62 5.50 6.26
CA ALA A 80 -0.53 5.40 5.37
C ALA A 80 -1.82 5.70 6.14
N ALA A 81 -2.77 6.35 5.50
CA ALA A 81 -4.11 6.55 6.06
C ALA A 81 -4.90 5.24 6.04
N SER A 82 -5.91 5.15 6.89
CA SER A 82 -6.94 4.13 6.86
C SER A 82 -8.32 4.74 7.18
N ALA A 83 -9.38 4.06 6.77
CA ALA A 83 -10.75 4.50 7.03
C ALA A 83 -10.96 4.76 8.52
N SER A 84 -11.30 6.02 8.88
CA SER A 84 -11.48 6.44 10.28
C SER A 84 -10.36 6.01 11.23
N ASN A 85 -9.13 5.91 10.73
CA ASN A 85 -7.96 5.43 11.48
C ASN A 85 -8.13 4.01 12.06
N SER A 86 -8.91 3.14 11.38
CA SER A 86 -9.18 1.75 11.79
C SER A 86 -7.94 0.90 11.90
N GLN A 87 -6.94 1.17 11.04
CA GLN A 87 -5.66 0.44 10.99
C GLN A 87 -5.87 -1.07 10.89
N GLU A 88 -6.91 -1.49 10.16
CA GLU A 88 -7.34 -2.88 10.06
C GLU A 88 -6.38 -3.75 9.24
N ILE A 89 -5.44 -3.17 8.50
CA ILE A 89 -4.49 -3.93 7.69
C ILE A 89 -3.28 -4.35 8.53
N ASP A 90 -3.10 -5.65 8.68
CA ASP A 90 -1.87 -6.25 9.16
C ASP A 90 -0.90 -6.48 7.99
N VAL A 91 0.35 -6.09 8.17
CA VAL A 91 1.43 -6.35 7.21
C VAL A 91 2.24 -7.55 7.71
N TYR A 92 2.14 -8.67 7.01
CA TYR A 92 3.01 -9.82 7.23
C TYR A 92 4.20 -9.77 6.29
N VAL A 93 5.35 -10.21 6.78
CA VAL A 93 6.63 -10.18 6.07
C VAL A 93 7.12 -11.61 5.92
N ALA A 94 6.98 -12.18 4.72
CA ALA A 94 7.51 -13.51 4.41
C ALA A 94 8.97 -13.40 3.98
N LEU A 95 9.82 -14.04 4.77
CA LEU A 95 11.27 -14.19 4.57
C LEU A 95 11.59 -15.68 4.37
N ALA A 96 12.88 -16.00 4.13
CA ALA A 96 13.32 -17.36 3.92
C ALA A 96 13.21 -18.27 5.16
N ASP A 97 13.32 -17.70 6.34
CA ASP A 97 13.32 -18.37 7.63
C ASP A 97 11.96 -18.39 8.34
N GLY A 98 11.07 -17.46 7.97
CA GLY A 98 9.76 -17.34 8.59
C GLY A 98 8.88 -16.29 7.96
N THR A 99 7.63 -16.28 8.40
CA THR A 99 6.68 -15.21 8.14
C THR A 99 6.37 -14.49 9.44
N TYR A 100 6.56 -13.19 9.45
CA TYR A 100 6.46 -12.34 10.62
C TYR A 100 5.33 -11.34 10.46
N ARG A 101 4.64 -11.00 11.54
CA ARG A 101 3.72 -9.87 11.59
C ARG A 101 4.47 -8.62 12.02
N TYR A 102 4.28 -7.52 11.31
CA TYR A 102 4.86 -6.23 11.69
C TYR A 102 4.02 -5.57 12.79
N ASP A 103 4.59 -5.48 14.00
CA ASP A 103 4.07 -4.67 15.10
C ASP A 103 4.60 -3.24 14.94
N ALA A 104 3.79 -2.38 14.34
CA ALA A 104 4.23 -1.03 14.05
C ALA A 104 4.33 -0.12 15.29
N PRO A 105 3.47 -0.23 16.33
CA PRO A 105 3.69 0.49 17.57
C PRO A 105 5.02 0.19 18.25
N ALA A 106 5.41 -1.07 18.32
CA ALA A 106 6.69 -1.48 18.91
C ALA A 106 7.84 -1.47 17.88
N HIS A 107 7.54 -1.21 16.60
CA HIS A 107 8.47 -1.26 15.47
C HIS A 107 9.32 -2.53 15.44
N ARG A 108 8.67 -3.69 15.51
CA ARG A 108 9.32 -5.01 15.54
C ARG A 108 8.60 -6.03 14.67
N LEU A 109 9.29 -7.13 14.39
CA LEU A 109 8.72 -8.30 13.74
C LEU A 109 8.40 -9.37 14.80
N GLU A 110 7.17 -9.88 14.76
CA GLU A 110 6.70 -10.99 15.59
C GLU A 110 6.57 -12.23 14.72
N LEU A 111 7.26 -13.32 15.07
CA LEU A 111 7.17 -14.57 14.32
C LEU A 111 5.72 -15.10 14.37
N ALA A 112 5.09 -15.18 13.20
CA ALA A 112 3.76 -15.76 13.05
C ALA A 112 3.85 -17.26 12.67
N VAL A 113 4.71 -17.60 11.70
CA VAL A 113 4.89 -18.97 11.23
C VAL A 113 6.35 -19.18 10.83
N PRO A 114 7.01 -20.25 11.31
CA PRO A 114 8.34 -20.62 10.85
C PRO A 114 8.30 -21.18 9.42
N GLY A 115 9.41 -21.06 8.71
CA GLY A 115 9.60 -21.56 7.37
C GLY A 115 9.16 -20.62 6.26
N ASP A 116 9.58 -20.91 5.05
CA ASP A 116 9.42 -20.05 3.88
C ASP A 116 8.03 -20.15 3.27
N LEU A 117 7.22 -19.10 3.42
CA LEU A 117 5.91 -18.98 2.77
C LEU A 117 5.91 -18.07 1.53
N ARG A 118 7.09 -17.59 1.07
CA ARG A 118 7.16 -16.66 -0.08
C ARG A 118 6.51 -17.23 -1.33
N ALA A 119 6.60 -18.55 -1.55
CA ALA A 119 5.97 -19.21 -2.69
C ALA A 119 4.43 -19.16 -2.66
N LEU A 120 3.81 -19.00 -1.49
CA LEU A 120 2.36 -18.83 -1.34
C LEU A 120 1.92 -17.37 -1.53
N ALA A 121 2.83 -16.43 -1.32
CA ALA A 121 2.57 -15.02 -1.51
C ALA A 121 2.48 -14.62 -2.99
N ILE A 122 2.24 -15.57 -3.90
CA ILE A 122 1.94 -15.33 -5.32
C ILE A 122 0.72 -16.15 -5.73
N GLY A 123 -0.03 -15.66 -6.72
CA GLY A 123 -1.20 -16.38 -7.21
C GLY A 123 -0.84 -17.73 -7.85
N ARG A 124 -1.65 -18.75 -7.65
CA ARG A 124 -1.42 -20.14 -8.14
C ARG A 124 -1.05 -20.22 -9.63
N ARG A 125 -1.70 -19.40 -10.47
CA ARG A 125 -1.41 -19.37 -11.92
C ARG A 125 -0.03 -18.80 -12.24
N GLN A 126 0.46 -17.87 -11.41
CA GLN A 126 1.74 -17.20 -11.58
C GLN A 126 2.90 -17.95 -10.91
N SER A 127 2.61 -18.88 -9.98
CA SER A 127 3.64 -19.60 -9.23
C SER A 127 4.56 -20.46 -10.08
N LYS A 128 4.05 -20.97 -11.23
CA LYS A 128 4.84 -21.80 -12.18
C LYS A 128 5.94 -21.00 -12.90
N THR A 129 5.73 -19.72 -13.09
CA THR A 129 6.64 -18.82 -13.82
C THR A 129 6.92 -17.56 -13.03
N ASP A 130 7.01 -17.70 -11.68
CA ASP A 130 7.15 -16.54 -10.78
C ASP A 130 8.42 -15.74 -11.09
N PRO A 131 8.31 -14.59 -11.76
CA PRO A 131 9.47 -13.78 -12.09
C PRO A 131 10.10 -13.14 -10.83
N GLY A 132 9.36 -13.13 -9.71
CA GLY A 132 9.82 -12.63 -8.42
C GLY A 132 10.34 -13.70 -7.47
N ALA A 133 10.53 -14.96 -7.91
CA ALA A 133 10.91 -16.07 -7.05
C ALA A 133 12.20 -15.82 -6.26
N ALA A 134 13.17 -15.14 -6.86
CA ALA A 134 14.44 -14.81 -6.22
C ALA A 134 14.34 -13.67 -5.18
N ALA A 135 13.24 -12.92 -5.14
CA ALA A 135 13.12 -11.78 -4.24
C ALA A 135 13.19 -12.22 -2.76
N PRO A 136 13.95 -11.48 -1.93
CA PRO A 136 14.16 -11.84 -0.53
C PRO A 136 12.93 -11.61 0.35
N VAL A 137 12.04 -10.69 -0.02
CA VAL A 137 10.92 -10.24 0.82
C VAL A 137 9.62 -10.27 0.05
N ARG A 138 8.57 -10.79 0.69
CA ARG A 138 7.17 -10.61 0.25
C ARG A 138 6.33 -10.11 1.39
N LEU A 139 5.71 -8.97 1.18
CA LEU A 139 4.70 -8.42 2.07
C LEU A 139 3.36 -9.07 1.75
N ILE A 140 2.61 -9.47 2.76
CA ILE A 140 1.27 -10.04 2.65
C ILE A 140 0.35 -9.14 3.45
N TYR A 141 -0.71 -8.65 2.82
CA TYR A 141 -1.68 -7.75 3.42
C TYR A 141 -2.90 -8.52 3.88
N VAL A 142 -3.21 -8.42 5.16
CA VAL A 142 -4.32 -9.11 5.81
C VAL A 142 -5.23 -8.08 6.46
N ALA A 143 -6.50 -8.05 6.07
CA ALA A 143 -7.49 -7.22 6.74
C ALA A 143 -8.03 -7.94 7.97
N ASP A 144 -8.13 -7.24 9.08
CA ASP A 144 -8.85 -7.63 10.30
C ASP A 144 -10.16 -6.84 10.34
N LEU A 145 -11.24 -7.45 9.88
CA LEU A 145 -12.55 -6.79 9.74
C LEU A 145 -13.15 -6.41 11.09
N GLU A 146 -12.77 -7.09 12.18
CA GLU A 146 -13.21 -6.72 13.53
C GLU A 146 -12.72 -5.33 13.92
N ARG A 147 -11.46 -4.99 13.56
CA ARG A 147 -10.95 -3.64 13.79
C ARG A 147 -11.69 -2.60 12.98
N LEU A 148 -12.09 -2.92 11.76
CA LEU A 148 -12.84 -2.02 10.90
C LEU A 148 -14.25 -1.74 11.45
N VAL A 149 -14.95 -2.80 11.92
CA VAL A 149 -16.29 -2.69 12.52
C VAL A 149 -16.27 -1.91 13.83
N HIS A 150 -15.25 -2.10 14.67
CA HIS A 150 -15.16 -1.50 16.00
C HIS A 150 -14.35 -0.20 16.05
N THR A 151 -14.12 0.43 14.91
CA THR A 151 -13.38 1.69 14.84
C THR A 151 -14.12 2.82 15.56
N ARG A 152 -13.41 3.51 16.45
CA ARG A 152 -13.96 4.66 17.19
C ARG A 152 -14.29 5.82 16.24
N GLY A 153 -15.33 6.56 16.55
CA GLY A 153 -15.73 7.76 15.80
C GLY A 153 -16.49 7.49 14.51
N VAL A 154 -16.78 6.24 14.19
CA VAL A 154 -17.65 5.87 13.08
C VAL A 154 -19.05 5.64 13.61
N GLN A 155 -20.02 6.43 13.11
CA GLN A 155 -21.43 6.13 13.33
C GLN A 155 -21.90 5.15 12.26
N GLU A 156 -22.53 4.11 12.72
CA GLU A 156 -23.11 3.03 11.95
C GLU A 156 -24.13 3.50 10.88
N PRO A 157 -24.38 2.76 9.78
CA PRO A 157 -24.05 1.33 9.58
C PRO A 157 -22.90 1.05 8.61
N GLY A 158 -22.21 2.06 8.10
CA GLY A 158 -21.34 1.97 6.93
C GLY A 158 -20.24 0.90 7.01
N LEU A 159 -19.57 0.75 8.14
CA LEU A 159 -18.45 -0.20 8.27
C LEU A 159 -18.87 -1.65 8.58
N ARG A 160 -20.16 -1.91 8.79
CA ARG A 160 -20.70 -3.28 8.92
C ARG A 160 -21.16 -3.87 7.60
N ASP A 161 -21.38 -3.05 6.60
CA ASP A 161 -21.71 -3.50 5.26
C ASP A 161 -20.53 -4.26 4.63
N PRO A 162 -20.71 -5.53 4.16
CA PRO A 162 -19.61 -6.34 3.64
C PRO A 162 -18.95 -5.76 2.38
N ASP A 163 -19.69 -5.04 1.54
CA ASP A 163 -19.15 -4.43 0.34
C ASP A 163 -18.32 -3.20 0.68
N MET A 164 -18.77 -2.40 1.65
CA MET A 164 -17.98 -1.28 2.17
C MET A 164 -16.73 -1.75 2.89
N GLN A 165 -16.79 -2.82 3.71
CA GLN A 165 -15.62 -3.43 4.34
C GLN A 165 -14.58 -3.86 3.30
N ARG A 166 -15.04 -4.49 2.22
CA ARG A 166 -14.18 -4.88 1.10
C ARG A 166 -13.56 -3.68 0.42
N ALA A 167 -14.35 -2.66 0.15
CA ALA A 167 -13.90 -1.43 -0.50
C ALA A 167 -12.81 -0.73 0.34
N TYR A 168 -13.08 -0.47 1.61
CA TYR A 168 -12.11 0.20 2.50
C TYR A 168 -10.83 -0.62 2.67
N SER A 169 -10.94 -1.92 2.95
CA SER A 169 -9.75 -2.77 3.10
C SER A 169 -8.88 -2.80 1.83
N CYS A 170 -9.49 -2.77 0.63
CA CYS A 170 -8.74 -2.70 -0.61
C CYS A 170 -8.09 -1.32 -0.82
N VAL A 171 -8.79 -0.23 -0.50
CA VAL A 171 -8.27 1.13 -0.59
C VAL A 171 -7.10 1.31 0.38
N ASP A 172 -7.27 0.94 1.65
CA ASP A 172 -6.26 1.10 2.68
C ASP A 172 -5.01 0.26 2.39
N THR A 173 -5.20 -0.97 1.89
CA THR A 173 -4.08 -1.78 1.35
C THR A 173 -3.37 -1.07 0.20
N GLY A 174 -4.11 -0.43 -0.70
CA GLY A 174 -3.55 0.34 -1.83
C GLY A 174 -2.70 1.51 -1.37
N LEU A 175 -3.12 2.22 -0.31
CA LEU A 175 -2.35 3.33 0.28
C LEU A 175 -1.02 2.84 0.89
N ILE A 176 -1.05 1.71 1.61
CA ILE A 176 0.17 1.07 2.14
C ILE A 176 1.09 0.64 0.99
N ALA A 177 0.54 -0.03 -0.02
CA ALA A 177 1.30 -0.50 -1.17
C ALA A 177 1.91 0.65 -1.99
N ALA A 178 1.23 1.79 -2.08
CA ALA A 178 1.76 3.00 -2.71
C ALA A 178 2.99 3.54 -1.97
N ASN A 179 2.98 3.57 -0.64
CA ASN A 179 4.14 3.94 0.16
C ASN A 179 5.34 3.02 -0.11
N VAL A 180 5.11 1.69 -0.21
CA VAL A 180 6.16 0.72 -0.58
C VAL A 180 6.72 1.02 -1.97
N TYR A 181 5.87 1.36 -2.95
CA TYR A 181 6.34 1.75 -4.29
C TYR A 181 7.21 3.00 -4.26
N LEU A 182 6.80 4.02 -3.51
CA LEU A 182 7.55 5.29 -3.40
C LEU A 182 8.88 5.08 -2.68
N PHE A 183 8.87 4.32 -1.57
CA PHE A 183 10.08 3.96 -0.85
C PHE A 183 11.06 3.19 -1.76
N ALA A 184 10.59 2.16 -2.46
CA ALA A 184 11.41 1.38 -3.37
C ALA A 184 12.01 2.27 -4.48
N ALA A 185 11.23 3.18 -5.06
CA ALA A 185 11.70 4.12 -6.08
C ALA A 185 12.73 5.12 -5.54
N ALA A 186 12.62 5.52 -4.27
CA ALA A 186 13.56 6.43 -3.63
C ALA A 186 14.90 5.75 -3.30
N THR A 187 14.86 4.47 -2.88
CA THR A 187 16.03 3.71 -2.39
C THR A 187 16.68 2.81 -3.43
N GLY A 188 16.14 2.75 -4.66
CA GLY A 188 16.68 1.89 -5.73
C GLY A 188 16.27 0.42 -5.61
N LEU A 189 15.29 0.11 -4.75
CA LEU A 189 14.65 -1.20 -4.72
C LEU A 189 13.63 -1.33 -5.87
N GLY A 190 13.29 -2.57 -6.18
CA GLY A 190 12.17 -2.92 -7.04
C GLY A 190 10.99 -3.43 -6.22
N THR A 191 9.77 -3.24 -6.73
CA THR A 191 8.59 -3.81 -6.11
C THR A 191 7.50 -4.13 -7.12
N TRP A 192 6.67 -5.11 -6.78
CA TRP A 192 5.54 -5.58 -7.58
C TRP A 192 4.37 -5.97 -6.67
N PHE A 193 3.24 -5.27 -6.79
CA PHE A 193 1.99 -5.57 -6.11
C PHE A 193 1.17 -6.58 -6.95
N HIS A 194 0.65 -7.66 -6.34
CA HIS A 194 0.02 -8.76 -7.07
C HIS A 194 -0.93 -9.58 -6.19
N ASN A 195 -1.69 -10.48 -6.84
CA ASN A 195 -2.47 -11.49 -6.15
C ASN A 195 -1.58 -12.54 -5.48
N CYS A 196 -2.16 -13.24 -4.49
CA CYS A 196 -1.52 -14.34 -3.74
C CYS A 196 -2.45 -15.55 -3.62
N ASP A 197 -1.94 -16.67 -3.12
CA ASP A 197 -2.74 -17.84 -2.78
C ASP A 197 -3.43 -17.60 -1.43
N ARG A 198 -4.56 -16.89 -1.46
CA ARG A 198 -5.28 -16.47 -0.27
C ARG A 198 -5.69 -17.65 0.62
N GLU A 199 -6.19 -18.71 0.04
CA GLU A 199 -6.69 -19.87 0.76
C GLU A 199 -5.57 -20.56 1.56
N ARG A 200 -4.45 -20.87 0.90
CA ARG A 200 -3.31 -21.49 1.56
C ARG A 200 -2.64 -20.58 2.57
N LEU A 201 -2.54 -19.28 2.28
CA LEU A 201 -2.02 -18.30 3.25
C LEU A 201 -2.93 -18.19 4.47
N THR A 202 -4.26 -18.14 4.29
CA THR A 202 -5.22 -18.12 5.41
C THR A 202 -5.01 -19.30 6.34
N ALA A 203 -4.89 -20.52 5.78
CA ALA A 203 -4.65 -21.73 6.55
C ALA A 203 -3.28 -21.72 7.24
N ARG A 204 -2.20 -21.36 6.52
CA ARG A 204 -0.84 -21.38 7.06
C ARG A 204 -0.57 -20.31 8.12
N LEU A 205 -1.21 -19.14 8.00
CA LEU A 205 -1.14 -18.07 8.98
C LEU A 205 -2.13 -18.27 10.15
N ALA A 206 -2.94 -19.34 10.12
CA ALA A 206 -3.97 -19.63 11.12
C ALA A 206 -4.88 -18.42 11.39
N LEU A 207 -5.33 -17.75 10.32
CA LEU A 207 -6.13 -16.53 10.44
C LEU A 207 -7.52 -16.83 11.01
N ARG A 208 -8.01 -15.91 11.85
CA ARG A 208 -9.36 -15.95 12.42
C ARG A 208 -10.44 -15.71 11.36
N ALA A 209 -11.68 -16.07 11.68
CA ALA A 209 -12.84 -15.90 10.78
C ALA A 209 -13.03 -14.44 10.30
N GLY A 210 -12.70 -13.45 11.12
CA GLY A 210 -12.76 -12.02 10.78
C GLY A 210 -11.57 -11.50 9.96
N GLN A 211 -10.54 -12.32 9.72
CA GLN A 211 -9.35 -11.90 8.97
C GLN A 211 -9.37 -12.38 7.53
N ARG A 212 -8.88 -11.56 6.60
CA ARG A 212 -8.87 -11.84 5.16
C ARG A 212 -7.53 -11.50 4.54
N VAL A 213 -6.90 -12.48 3.89
CA VAL A 213 -5.74 -12.20 3.01
C VAL A 213 -6.25 -11.46 1.77
N LEU A 214 -5.67 -10.31 1.47
CA LEU A 214 -6.09 -9.47 0.34
C LEU A 214 -5.14 -9.61 -0.85
N PHE A 215 -3.91 -9.14 -0.70
CA PHE A 215 -2.88 -9.07 -1.73
C PHE A 215 -1.50 -9.35 -1.15
N ALA A 216 -0.52 -9.46 -2.03
CA ALA A 216 0.88 -9.45 -1.65
C ALA A 216 1.69 -8.46 -2.49
N GLN A 217 2.89 -8.15 -2.01
CA GLN A 217 3.81 -7.26 -2.71
C GLN A 217 5.24 -7.79 -2.55
N THR A 218 5.85 -8.11 -3.67
CA THR A 218 7.25 -8.55 -3.73
C THR A 218 8.18 -7.34 -3.68
N VAL A 219 9.22 -7.40 -2.87
CA VAL A 219 10.23 -6.34 -2.74
C VAL A 219 11.63 -6.94 -2.74
N GLY A 220 12.57 -6.28 -3.41
CA GLY A 220 13.95 -6.71 -3.47
C GLY A 220 14.81 -5.82 -4.36
N HIS A 221 16.09 -6.16 -4.49
CA HIS A 221 16.94 -5.49 -5.44
C HIS A 221 16.59 -5.92 -6.87
N PRO A 222 16.40 -4.97 -7.82
CA PRO A 222 16.17 -5.31 -9.21
C PRO A 222 17.31 -6.17 -9.76
N GLN A 223 16.96 -7.17 -10.56
CA GLN A 223 17.96 -7.89 -11.34
C GLN A 223 18.57 -6.91 -12.36
N ARG A 224 19.88 -6.75 -12.32
CA ARG A 224 20.57 -5.97 -13.37
C ARG A 224 20.38 -6.69 -14.69
N ARG A 225 19.81 -6.01 -15.67
CA ARG A 225 19.90 -6.51 -17.07
C ARG A 225 21.38 -6.62 -17.38
N SER A 226 21.85 -7.84 -17.67
CA SER A 226 23.14 -7.99 -18.32
C SER A 226 23.11 -7.09 -19.56
N ARG A 227 24.07 -6.18 -19.68
CA ARG A 227 24.35 -5.49 -20.93
C ARG A 227 24.88 -6.56 -21.90
N GLY A 228 24.00 -7.44 -22.33
CA GLY A 228 24.24 -8.40 -23.38
C GLY A 228 24.11 -7.66 -24.71
N GLY A 229 25.07 -7.87 -25.55
CA GLY A 229 25.35 -7.21 -26.79
C GLY A 229 24.13 -6.94 -27.68
N ARG A 230 24.19 -5.79 -28.30
CA ARG A 230 23.49 -5.59 -29.59
C ARG A 230 23.97 -6.67 -30.56
N PRO A 231 23.08 -7.31 -31.30
CA PRO A 231 23.49 -8.03 -32.50
C PRO A 231 24.08 -7.06 -33.54
#